data_bb23cd2e8c8c3a60b7850fb49ee971f3
#
_entry.id   bb23cd2e8c8c3a60b7850fb49ee971f3
#
_cell.length_a   1.000
_cell.length_b   1.000
_cell.length_c   1.000
_cell.angle_alpha   90.00
_cell.angle_beta   90.00
_cell.angle_gamma   90.00
#
_symmetry.space_group_name_H-M   'P 1'
#
loop_
_entity.id
_entity.type
_entity.pdbx_description
1 polymer ?
#
loop_
_entity_poly.entity_id
_entity_poly.type
_entity_poly.pdbx_seq_one_letter_code
_entity_poly.pdbx_strand_id
1 'polypeptide(L)'
;MGKDAKELRDAGKLVVGGTPYTDQLEDDRSFGQEDLKKHGISIIPYKHFTNFEEAVTFVRENPGRYVIKPSGEAQNMKGLLFVGEEEDGSDVIQVLEDYNQAWSDKIPSFQLQKRVVGVEVAVGAFFNGNEFAMPININFEHKKLFPGDLGPSTGEMGTAMFWSGPNRIFNQTLKKIEKRLAEEKYVGYIDLNCIVSGASIYPLEFTARFGYPTIFIQKEGIVTPMGEFMAGLAAGTLKTFKTRAGFQVGVRIVVPPFPFTDPETFNVKSKDTIIHFRKGREGVHFEDVKLVNDEWVITGNSGVILVVVGTGPTMKQAQRQAYGRIKNLIIPHMYYRVDIGDRWFEDSDKLHSWGYFREL
;
A
#
# COMPACT_ATOMS: atom_id res chain seq x y z
N MET A 1 -18.30 2.38 -0.88
CA MET A 1 -18.26 0.96 -0.42
C MET A 1 -18.62 0.83 1.05
N GLY A 2 -18.12 1.67 1.94
CA GLY A 2 -18.43 1.58 3.38
C GLY A 2 -19.87 1.85 3.74
N LYS A 3 -20.58 2.68 2.97
CA LYS A 3 -22.01 2.90 3.15
C LYS A 3 -22.81 1.61 2.96
N ASP A 4 -22.59 0.90 1.86
CA ASP A 4 -23.32 -0.34 1.55
C ASP A 4 -22.99 -1.44 2.56
N ALA A 5 -21.71 -1.56 2.95
CA ALA A 5 -21.28 -2.51 3.98
C ALA A 5 -21.93 -2.19 5.35
N LYS A 6 -22.07 -0.91 5.69
CA LYS A 6 -22.76 -0.48 6.91
C LYS A 6 -24.24 -0.83 6.86
N GLU A 7 -24.95 -0.54 5.77
CA GLU A 7 -26.36 -0.87 5.60
C GLU A 7 -26.61 -2.38 5.76
N LEU A 8 -25.76 -3.22 5.19
CA LEU A 8 -25.86 -4.68 5.35
C LEU A 8 -25.62 -5.12 6.80
N ARG A 9 -24.64 -4.54 7.51
CA ARG A 9 -24.41 -4.83 8.94
C ARG A 9 -25.60 -4.39 9.80
N ASP A 10 -26.15 -3.20 9.54
CA ASP A 10 -27.32 -2.69 10.25
C ASP A 10 -28.58 -3.57 10.01
N ALA A 11 -28.62 -4.27 8.85
CA ALA A 11 -29.61 -5.31 8.55
C ALA A 11 -29.26 -6.70 9.15
N GLY A 12 -28.27 -6.78 10.05
CA GLY A 12 -27.88 -8.01 10.75
C GLY A 12 -27.07 -8.99 9.93
N LYS A 13 -26.46 -8.58 8.79
CA LYS A 13 -25.60 -9.45 7.99
C LYS A 13 -24.17 -9.40 8.51
N LEU A 14 -23.48 -10.54 8.40
CA LEU A 14 -22.04 -10.63 8.68
C LEU A 14 -21.27 -10.09 7.47
N VAL A 15 -20.58 -8.96 7.64
CA VAL A 15 -19.90 -8.25 6.54
C VAL A 15 -18.51 -7.82 6.97
N VAL A 16 -17.51 -8.28 6.22
CA VAL A 16 -16.15 -7.71 6.24
C VAL A 16 -16.10 -6.59 5.20
N GLY A 17 -15.84 -5.37 5.63
CA GLY A 17 -15.82 -4.19 4.73
C GLY A 17 -15.74 -2.88 5.50
N GLY A 18 -15.54 -1.78 4.78
CA GLY A 18 -15.39 -0.43 5.32
C GLY A 18 -16.64 0.13 6.02
N THR A 19 -16.51 1.35 6.46
CA THR A 19 -17.56 2.24 6.96
C THR A 19 -17.42 3.60 6.28
N PRO A 20 -18.42 4.49 6.29
CA PRO A 20 -18.24 5.85 5.77
C PRO A 20 -17.04 6.59 6.40
N TYR A 21 -16.76 6.34 7.67
CA TYR A 21 -15.61 6.90 8.36
C TYR A 21 -14.30 6.38 7.80
N THR A 22 -14.18 5.06 7.60
CA THR A 22 -12.94 4.46 7.07
C THR A 22 -12.73 4.76 5.60
N ASP A 23 -13.80 4.92 4.80
CA ASP A 23 -13.71 5.44 3.43
C ASP A 23 -13.10 6.86 3.45
N GLN A 24 -13.55 7.75 4.36
CA GLN A 24 -12.99 9.10 4.49
C GLN A 24 -11.51 9.09 4.94
N LEU A 25 -11.11 8.16 5.82
CA LEU A 25 -9.69 8.05 6.21
C LEU A 25 -8.76 7.77 5.02
N GLU A 26 -9.22 6.99 4.03
CA GLU A 26 -8.45 6.63 2.85
C GLU A 26 -8.61 7.66 1.72
N ASP A 27 -9.85 8.08 1.43
CA ASP A 27 -10.17 8.90 0.26
C ASP A 27 -9.88 10.39 0.47
N ASP A 28 -9.95 10.88 1.72
CA ASP A 28 -9.68 12.27 2.08
C ASP A 28 -8.43 12.40 2.95
N ARG A 29 -7.32 12.73 2.29
CA ARG A 29 -6.03 12.91 2.98
C ARG A 29 -6.09 13.93 4.12
N SER A 30 -6.83 15.01 3.95
CA SER A 30 -6.93 16.06 4.98
C SER A 30 -7.69 15.56 6.19
N PHE A 31 -8.81 14.85 5.96
CA PHE A 31 -9.56 14.20 7.02
C PHE A 31 -8.70 13.18 7.78
N GLY A 32 -8.00 12.29 7.05
CA GLY A 32 -7.12 11.30 7.66
C GLY A 32 -6.01 11.91 8.52
N GLN A 33 -5.37 13.00 8.05
CA GLN A 33 -4.34 13.72 8.81
C GLN A 33 -4.90 14.40 10.07
N GLU A 34 -6.05 15.07 9.97
CA GLU A 34 -6.69 15.70 11.12
C GLU A 34 -7.17 14.66 12.14
N ASP A 35 -7.66 13.51 11.68
CA ASP A 35 -8.07 12.42 12.57
C ASP A 35 -6.86 11.83 13.32
N LEU A 36 -5.75 11.58 12.63
CA LEU A 36 -4.49 11.16 13.26
C LEU A 36 -4.06 12.14 14.36
N LYS A 37 -4.11 13.45 14.07
CA LYS A 37 -3.75 14.51 15.03
C LYS A 37 -4.69 14.52 16.25
N LYS A 38 -5.99 14.34 16.06
CA LYS A 38 -6.98 14.22 17.15
C LYS A 38 -6.69 13.06 18.09
N HIS A 39 -6.13 11.98 17.56
CA HIS A 39 -5.71 10.80 18.33
C HIS A 39 -4.27 10.90 18.90
N GLY A 40 -3.66 12.10 18.84
CA GLY A 40 -2.31 12.33 19.37
C GLY A 40 -1.22 11.58 18.60
N ILE A 41 -1.41 11.40 17.30
CA ILE A 41 -0.41 10.83 16.39
C ILE A 41 0.24 11.99 15.64
N SER A 42 1.58 12.02 15.63
CA SER A 42 2.31 13.06 14.93
C SER A 42 2.10 12.98 13.42
N ILE A 43 1.87 14.13 12.79
CA ILE A 43 1.78 14.24 11.33
C ILE A 43 2.95 15.05 10.79
N ILE A 44 3.28 14.83 9.52
CA ILE A 44 4.29 15.67 8.87
C ILE A 44 3.72 17.08 8.68
N PRO A 45 4.44 18.14 9.05
CA PRO A 45 3.99 19.51 8.81
C PRO A 45 3.72 19.76 7.33
N TYR A 46 2.59 20.36 7.04
CA TYR A 46 2.18 20.69 5.67
C TYR A 46 1.45 22.04 5.63
N LYS A 47 1.38 22.62 4.43
CA LYS A 47 0.58 23.81 4.14
C LYS A 47 -0.21 23.58 2.86
N HIS A 48 -1.49 23.96 2.90
CA HIS A 48 -2.39 23.91 1.74
C HIS A 48 -2.23 25.13 0.86
N PHE A 49 -2.31 24.93 -0.44
CA PHE A 49 -2.30 25.97 -1.45
C PHE A 49 -3.36 25.71 -2.53
N THR A 50 -3.96 26.78 -3.01
CA THR A 50 -4.82 26.84 -4.21
C THR A 50 -4.21 27.73 -5.29
N ASN A 51 -3.04 28.33 -5.00
CA ASN A 51 -2.31 29.22 -5.90
C ASN A 51 -0.84 28.81 -5.92
N PHE A 52 -0.29 28.61 -7.11
CA PHE A 52 1.09 28.17 -7.29
C PHE A 52 2.10 29.27 -6.98
N GLU A 53 1.80 30.53 -7.28
CA GLU A 53 2.69 31.67 -7.01
C GLU A 53 2.87 31.92 -5.51
N GLU A 54 1.78 31.75 -4.74
CA GLU A 54 1.85 31.79 -3.29
C GLU A 54 2.71 30.65 -2.73
N ALA A 55 2.63 29.47 -3.31
CA ALA A 55 3.43 28.32 -2.92
C ALA A 55 4.92 28.53 -3.25
N VAL A 56 5.23 29.07 -4.43
CA VAL A 56 6.61 29.45 -4.82
C VAL A 56 7.17 30.48 -3.85
N THR A 57 6.39 31.52 -3.54
CA THR A 57 6.79 32.56 -2.55
C THR A 57 7.06 31.93 -1.19
N PHE A 58 6.19 31.03 -0.74
CA PHE A 58 6.37 30.33 0.53
C PHE A 58 7.66 29.51 0.57
N VAL A 59 8.00 28.77 -0.49
CA VAL A 59 9.25 27.99 -0.54
C VAL A 59 10.48 28.91 -0.52
N ARG A 60 10.44 30.03 -1.25
CA ARG A 60 11.54 31.04 -1.25
C ARG A 60 11.77 31.66 0.14
N GLU A 61 10.69 31.91 0.88
CA GLU A 61 10.76 32.46 2.24
C GLU A 61 11.12 31.40 3.29
N ASN A 62 10.84 30.12 3.00
CA ASN A 62 11.08 28.98 3.88
C ASN A 62 11.85 27.88 3.15
N PRO A 63 13.14 28.09 2.84
CA PRO A 63 13.94 27.10 2.13
C PRO A 63 13.92 25.74 2.82
N GLY A 64 13.87 24.66 2.03
CA GLY A 64 13.84 23.30 2.56
C GLY A 64 13.32 22.30 1.54
N ARG A 65 13.47 21.03 1.86
CA ARG A 65 12.93 19.93 1.04
C ARG A 65 11.44 19.76 1.28
N TYR A 66 10.67 19.75 0.20
CA TYR A 66 9.23 19.57 0.25
C TYR A 66 8.75 18.48 -0.70
N VAL A 67 7.55 17.99 -0.41
CA VAL A 67 6.80 17.08 -1.28
C VAL A 67 5.55 17.81 -1.75
N ILE A 68 5.36 17.90 -3.08
CA ILE A 68 4.13 18.42 -3.68
C ILE A 68 3.13 17.27 -3.74
N LYS A 69 1.99 17.42 -3.07
CA LYS A 69 0.91 16.44 -3.05
C LYS A 69 -0.37 17.07 -3.57
N PRO A 70 -0.79 16.81 -4.82
CA PRO A 70 -2.09 17.22 -5.31
C PRO A 70 -3.22 16.72 -4.44
N SER A 71 -4.33 17.47 -4.36
CA SER A 71 -5.52 17.16 -3.58
C SER A 71 -6.72 16.90 -4.49
N GLY A 72 -7.82 16.35 -3.94
CA GLY A 72 -9.01 16.02 -4.71
C GLY A 72 -8.74 14.94 -5.77
N GLU A 73 -9.39 15.02 -6.91
CA GLU A 73 -9.23 14.06 -8.01
C GLU A 73 -7.79 13.97 -8.54
N ALA A 74 -7.05 15.08 -8.49
CA ALA A 74 -5.65 15.14 -8.93
C ALA A 74 -4.71 14.25 -8.08
N GLN A 75 -5.07 13.87 -6.85
CA GLN A 75 -4.27 12.94 -6.04
C GLN A 75 -4.12 11.56 -6.68
N ASN A 76 -5.09 11.15 -7.52
CA ASN A 76 -5.10 9.87 -8.23
C ASN A 76 -4.33 9.91 -9.55
N MET A 77 -3.92 11.10 -10.01
CA MET A 77 -3.15 11.24 -11.25
C MET A 77 -1.69 10.85 -11.02
N LYS A 78 -1.32 9.72 -11.62
CA LYS A 78 0.07 9.22 -11.55
C LYS A 78 1.05 10.24 -12.13
N GLY A 79 2.12 10.52 -11.38
CA GLY A 79 3.19 11.43 -11.84
C GLY A 79 3.06 12.87 -11.35
N LEU A 80 1.95 13.28 -10.76
CA LEU A 80 1.81 14.64 -10.20
C LEU A 80 2.33 14.80 -8.78
N LEU A 81 2.58 13.69 -8.06
CA LEU A 81 3.30 13.74 -6.79
C LEU A 81 4.79 13.97 -7.08
N PHE A 82 5.36 15.02 -6.52
CA PHE A 82 6.77 15.33 -6.65
C PHE A 82 7.47 15.34 -5.29
N VAL A 83 8.62 14.70 -5.20
CA VAL A 83 9.46 14.65 -4.01
C VAL A 83 10.71 15.46 -4.26
N GLY A 84 10.82 16.64 -3.65
CA GLY A 84 11.97 17.53 -3.76
C GLY A 84 13.21 16.97 -3.06
N GLU A 85 14.35 17.11 -3.72
CA GLU A 85 15.66 16.63 -3.25
C GLU A 85 16.57 17.79 -2.79
N GLU A 86 16.39 18.98 -3.37
CA GLU A 86 17.26 20.11 -3.10
C GLU A 86 16.97 20.77 -1.76
N GLU A 87 18.03 21.08 -0.98
CA GLU A 87 17.89 21.64 0.38
C GLU A 87 17.32 23.04 0.41
N ASP A 88 17.46 23.80 -0.66
CA ASP A 88 16.90 25.13 -0.82
C ASP A 88 15.48 25.15 -1.41
N GLY A 89 15.00 24.00 -1.90
CA GLY A 89 13.70 23.84 -2.53
C GLY A 89 13.63 24.34 -3.97
N SER A 90 14.77 24.58 -4.62
CA SER A 90 14.83 25.08 -5.99
C SER A 90 14.15 24.17 -7.02
N ASP A 91 14.27 22.86 -6.85
CA ASP A 91 13.60 21.85 -7.65
C ASP A 91 12.07 21.86 -7.47
N VAL A 92 11.61 22.09 -6.25
CA VAL A 92 10.18 22.24 -5.92
C VAL A 92 9.61 23.50 -6.56
N ILE A 93 10.35 24.62 -6.51
CA ILE A 93 9.94 25.87 -7.15
C ILE A 93 9.77 25.67 -8.65
N GLN A 94 10.73 25.04 -9.32
CA GLN A 94 10.68 24.77 -10.76
C GLN A 94 9.44 23.94 -11.12
N VAL A 95 9.17 22.86 -10.38
CA VAL A 95 8.00 22.01 -10.63
C VAL A 95 6.69 22.76 -10.36
N LEU A 96 6.61 23.62 -9.35
CA LEU A 96 5.43 24.44 -9.10
C LEU A 96 5.17 25.43 -10.23
N GLU A 97 6.23 26.04 -10.78
CA GLU A 97 6.14 26.94 -11.94
C GLU A 97 5.69 26.18 -13.21
N ASP A 98 6.22 24.97 -13.44
CA ASP A 98 5.80 24.09 -14.54
C ASP A 98 4.32 23.65 -14.38
N TYR A 99 3.89 23.29 -13.17
CA TYR A 99 2.49 22.92 -12.90
C TYR A 99 1.54 24.10 -13.10
N ASN A 100 1.95 25.32 -12.73
CA ASN A 100 1.17 26.52 -12.97
C ASN A 100 0.91 26.74 -14.46
N GLN A 101 1.92 26.51 -15.31
CA GLN A 101 1.80 26.66 -16.75
C GLN A 101 0.96 25.56 -17.42
N ALA A 102 1.21 24.29 -17.06
CA ALA A 102 0.69 23.16 -17.83
C ALA A 102 -0.54 22.49 -17.21
N TRP A 103 -0.77 22.65 -15.89
CA TRP A 103 -1.68 21.79 -15.12
C TRP A 103 -2.56 22.57 -14.13
N SER A 104 -2.57 23.89 -14.13
CA SER A 104 -3.34 24.72 -13.18
C SER A 104 -4.82 24.34 -13.13
N ASP A 105 -5.44 24.09 -14.28
CA ASP A 105 -6.85 23.66 -14.34
C ASP A 105 -7.11 22.26 -13.79
N LYS A 106 -6.07 21.40 -13.75
CA LYS A 106 -6.17 20.02 -13.31
C LYS A 106 -5.78 19.82 -11.85
N ILE A 107 -5.07 20.79 -11.28
CA ILE A 107 -4.62 20.76 -9.88
C ILE A 107 -5.20 21.98 -9.15
N PRO A 108 -6.48 21.95 -8.77
CA PRO A 108 -7.15 23.09 -8.14
C PRO A 108 -6.61 23.38 -6.72
N SER A 109 -6.02 22.39 -6.10
CA SER A 109 -5.38 22.54 -4.78
C SER A 109 -4.32 21.45 -4.55
N PHE A 110 -3.36 21.75 -3.67
CA PHE A 110 -2.30 20.84 -3.32
C PHE A 110 -1.72 21.16 -1.94
N GLN A 111 -0.99 20.21 -1.38
CA GLN A 111 -0.21 20.39 -0.15
C GLN A 111 1.27 20.46 -0.48
N LEU A 112 1.99 21.40 0.14
CA LEU A 112 3.42 21.33 0.34
C LEU A 112 3.68 20.72 1.73
N GLN A 113 4.20 19.52 1.75
CA GLN A 113 4.53 18.79 2.97
C GLN A 113 6.05 18.78 3.14
N LYS A 114 6.56 19.04 4.36
CA LYS A 114 8.00 18.88 4.63
C LYS A 114 8.44 17.47 4.29
N ARG A 115 9.55 17.33 3.58
CA ARG A 115 10.12 16.02 3.34
C ARG A 115 10.76 15.48 4.62
N VAL A 116 10.41 14.26 4.96
CA VAL A 116 11.02 13.49 6.05
C VAL A 116 11.81 12.33 5.46
N VAL A 117 12.94 12.03 6.06
CA VAL A 117 13.78 10.89 5.69
C VAL A 117 13.67 9.82 6.78
N GLY A 118 13.49 8.59 6.37
CA GLY A 118 13.33 7.44 7.26
C GLY A 118 13.05 6.16 6.49
N VAL A 119 12.66 5.14 7.22
CA VAL A 119 12.20 3.87 6.65
C VAL A 119 10.71 3.96 6.35
N GLU A 120 10.33 3.74 5.10
CA GLU A 120 8.91 3.59 4.71
C GLU A 120 8.46 2.17 5.06
N VAL A 121 7.49 2.07 5.97
CA VAL A 121 6.94 0.82 6.48
C VAL A 121 5.47 0.99 6.81
N ALA A 122 4.64 0.02 6.43
CA ALA A 122 3.25 -0.02 6.84
C ALA A 122 3.05 -0.97 8.02
N VAL A 123 2.18 -0.58 8.94
CA VAL A 123 1.68 -1.42 10.01
C VAL A 123 0.19 -1.64 9.79
N GLY A 124 -0.23 -2.90 9.73
CA GLY A 124 -1.60 -3.26 9.49
C GLY A 124 -2.13 -4.34 10.43
N ALA A 125 -3.43 -4.38 10.59
CA ALA A 125 -4.09 -5.42 11.37
C ALA A 125 -5.53 -5.63 10.93
N PHE A 126 -6.08 -6.80 11.20
CA PHE A 126 -7.50 -7.07 11.06
C PHE A 126 -8.26 -6.57 12.29
N PHE A 127 -9.40 -5.94 12.07
CA PHE A 127 -10.28 -5.42 13.10
C PHE A 127 -11.62 -6.14 13.06
N ASN A 128 -12.06 -6.68 14.19
CA ASN A 128 -13.23 -7.56 14.28
C ASN A 128 -14.54 -6.88 14.70
N GLY A 129 -14.57 -5.55 14.66
CA GLY A 129 -15.71 -4.74 15.12
C GLY A 129 -15.59 -4.25 16.57
N ASN A 130 -14.68 -4.82 17.36
CA ASN A 130 -14.47 -4.48 18.76
C ASN A 130 -13.01 -4.19 19.08
N GLU A 131 -12.10 -5.00 18.57
CA GLU A 131 -10.66 -4.97 18.86
C GLU A 131 -9.84 -5.45 17.65
N PHE A 132 -8.55 -5.16 17.64
CA PHE A 132 -7.64 -5.71 16.66
C PHE A 132 -7.38 -7.19 16.90
N ALA A 133 -7.53 -8.02 15.87
CA ALA A 133 -7.15 -9.42 15.88
C ALA A 133 -5.63 -9.58 15.71
N MET A 134 -5.03 -10.46 16.49
CA MET A 134 -3.58 -10.68 16.50
C MET A 134 -3.18 -11.98 15.76
N PRO A 135 -2.00 -12.00 15.15
CA PRO A 135 -0.93 -11.00 15.13
C PRO A 135 -1.18 -9.82 14.18
N ILE A 136 -0.39 -8.76 14.34
CA ILE A 136 -0.36 -7.63 13.40
C ILE A 136 0.54 -7.95 12.21
N ASN A 137 0.40 -7.16 11.14
CA ASN A 137 1.17 -7.30 9.90
C ASN A 137 2.10 -6.10 9.69
N ILE A 138 3.34 -6.35 9.31
CA ILE A 138 4.33 -5.32 8.96
C ILE A 138 4.69 -5.49 7.49
N ASN A 139 4.58 -4.41 6.72
CA ASN A 139 4.72 -4.40 5.26
C ASN A 139 5.81 -3.44 4.80
N PHE A 140 6.59 -3.89 3.81
CA PHE A 140 7.57 -3.08 3.07
C PHE A 140 7.16 -3.09 1.61
N GLU A 141 6.46 -2.05 1.19
CA GLU A 141 5.92 -1.91 -0.15
C GLU A 141 6.96 -1.35 -1.12
N HIS A 142 6.89 -1.76 -2.39
CA HIS A 142 7.71 -1.26 -3.48
C HIS A 142 6.80 -0.62 -4.53
N LYS A 143 6.71 0.73 -4.49
CA LYS A 143 5.73 1.50 -5.29
C LYS A 143 6.21 1.87 -6.69
N LYS A 144 7.53 1.97 -6.89
CA LYS A 144 8.10 2.35 -8.20
C LYS A 144 8.16 1.16 -9.16
N LEU A 145 8.05 1.44 -10.46
CA LEU A 145 7.99 0.44 -11.51
C LEU A 145 9.27 -0.38 -11.61
N PHE A 146 10.44 0.25 -11.52
CA PHE A 146 11.73 -0.39 -11.73
C PHE A 146 12.47 -0.66 -10.42
N PRO A 147 13.39 -1.66 -10.43
CA PRO A 147 14.31 -1.90 -9.32
C PRO A 147 15.07 -0.63 -8.90
N GLY A 148 15.46 -0.57 -7.62
CA GLY A 148 16.13 0.60 -7.06
C GLY A 148 15.21 1.81 -6.89
N ASP A 149 13.89 1.58 -6.85
CA ASP A 149 12.86 2.62 -6.73
C ASP A 149 12.93 3.69 -7.83
N LEU A 150 13.20 3.25 -9.06
CA LEU A 150 13.27 4.09 -10.25
C LEU A 150 11.97 4.06 -11.06
N GLY A 151 11.81 5.06 -11.94
CA GLY A 151 10.69 5.16 -12.86
C GLY A 151 9.38 5.67 -12.21
N PRO A 152 8.26 5.54 -12.93
CA PRO A 152 6.98 6.04 -12.46
C PRO A 152 6.48 5.32 -11.22
N SER A 153 5.68 6.03 -10.42
CA SER A 153 4.92 5.40 -9.34
C SER A 153 3.81 4.54 -9.91
N THR A 154 3.63 3.35 -9.33
CA THR A 154 2.52 2.43 -9.60
C THR A 154 1.63 2.38 -8.35
N GLY A 155 0.59 1.60 -8.33
CA GLY A 155 -0.05 1.30 -7.05
C GLY A 155 0.96 0.58 -6.14
N GLU A 156 1.47 -0.55 -6.64
CA GLU A 156 2.47 -1.36 -5.95
C GLU A 156 3.01 -2.43 -6.92
N MET A 157 4.31 -2.69 -6.88
CA MET A 157 4.97 -3.74 -7.67
C MET A 157 5.26 -5.01 -6.88
N GLY A 158 5.11 -4.93 -5.59
CA GLY A 158 5.29 -6.06 -4.68
C GLY A 158 5.60 -5.60 -3.27
N THR A 159 5.44 -6.54 -2.33
CA THR A 159 5.60 -6.30 -0.90
C THR A 159 6.32 -7.45 -0.24
N ALA A 160 7.19 -7.12 0.69
CA ALA A 160 7.70 -8.04 1.68
C ALA A 160 7.00 -7.81 3.01
N MET A 161 6.56 -8.86 3.69
CA MET A 161 5.85 -8.74 4.97
C MET A 161 6.16 -9.86 5.95
N PHE A 162 5.81 -9.61 7.19
CA PHE A 162 5.82 -10.62 8.26
C PHE A 162 4.73 -10.31 9.29
N TRP A 163 4.41 -11.32 10.11
CA TRP A 163 3.47 -11.21 11.21
C TRP A 163 4.22 -11.10 12.53
N SER A 164 3.78 -10.20 13.40
CA SER A 164 4.39 -10.02 14.73
C SER A 164 3.35 -9.74 15.81
N GLY A 165 3.75 -9.82 17.06
CA GLY A 165 3.01 -9.23 18.18
C GLY A 165 2.94 -7.70 18.03
N PRO A 166 2.12 -7.03 18.86
CA PRO A 166 2.07 -5.57 18.88
C PRO A 166 3.45 -4.98 19.15
N ASN A 167 3.92 -4.13 18.26
CA ASN A 167 5.19 -3.44 18.35
C ASN A 167 5.02 -1.93 18.59
N ARG A 168 6.12 -1.20 18.72
CA ARG A 168 6.09 0.24 18.97
C ARG A 168 5.39 1.03 17.86
N ILE A 169 5.51 0.62 16.59
CA ILE A 169 4.83 1.31 15.48
C ILE A 169 3.32 1.16 15.66
N PHE A 170 2.83 -0.07 15.86
CA PHE A 170 1.41 -0.33 16.09
C PHE A 170 0.87 0.43 17.31
N ASN A 171 1.57 0.37 18.44
CA ASN A 171 1.12 0.99 19.68
C ASN A 171 1.06 2.54 19.61
N GLN A 172 1.94 3.14 18.81
CA GLN A 172 1.97 4.60 18.65
C GLN A 172 1.09 5.11 17.50
N THR A 173 0.49 4.21 16.72
CA THR A 173 -0.35 4.54 15.56
C THR A 173 -1.71 3.86 15.64
N LEU A 174 -1.92 2.72 14.97
CA LEU A 174 -3.24 2.05 14.83
C LEU A 174 -3.92 1.77 16.17
N LYS A 175 -3.18 1.39 17.20
CA LYS A 175 -3.75 1.14 18.53
C LYS A 175 -4.47 2.36 19.11
N LYS A 176 -4.04 3.56 18.77
CA LYS A 176 -4.66 4.79 19.27
C LYS A 176 -6.04 5.07 18.68
N ILE A 177 -6.34 4.56 17.51
CA ILE A 177 -7.65 4.70 16.85
C ILE A 177 -8.59 3.52 17.10
N GLU A 178 -8.18 2.51 17.87
CA GLU A 178 -8.94 1.29 18.14
C GLU A 178 -10.35 1.57 18.65
N LYS A 179 -10.46 2.48 19.62
CA LYS A 179 -11.77 2.86 20.20
C LYS A 179 -12.69 3.48 19.14
N ARG A 180 -12.13 4.35 18.28
CA ARG A 180 -12.90 4.97 17.21
C ARG A 180 -13.38 3.93 16.19
N LEU A 181 -12.54 2.99 15.80
CA LEU A 181 -12.93 1.90 14.89
C LEU A 181 -14.05 1.04 15.49
N ALA A 182 -14.02 0.79 16.81
CA ALA A 182 -15.10 0.06 17.50
C ALA A 182 -16.43 0.85 17.54
N GLU A 183 -16.38 2.15 17.80
CA GLU A 183 -17.54 3.04 17.73
C GLU A 183 -18.19 3.05 16.34
N GLU A 184 -17.36 3.01 15.29
CA GLU A 184 -17.80 2.93 13.88
C GLU A 184 -18.20 1.50 13.46
N LYS A 185 -18.03 0.50 14.32
CA LYS A 185 -18.29 -0.92 14.03
C LYS A 185 -17.55 -1.40 12.77
N TYR A 186 -16.32 -0.92 12.60
CA TYR A 186 -15.47 -1.34 11.49
C TYR A 186 -15.14 -2.82 11.58
N VAL A 187 -15.24 -3.54 10.46
CA VAL A 187 -14.80 -4.95 10.36
C VAL A 187 -14.01 -5.11 9.08
N GLY A 188 -12.72 -5.32 9.18
CA GLY A 188 -11.86 -5.44 7.99
C GLY A 188 -10.39 -5.36 8.29
N TYR A 189 -9.60 -5.21 7.24
CA TYR A 189 -8.18 -4.92 7.34
C TYR A 189 -7.96 -3.41 7.24
N ILE A 190 -7.13 -2.89 8.12
CA ILE A 190 -6.67 -1.51 8.05
C ILE A 190 -5.16 -1.48 8.25
N ASP A 191 -4.47 -0.72 7.41
CA ASP A 191 -3.06 -0.40 7.62
C ASP A 191 -2.80 1.10 7.51
N LEU A 192 -1.65 1.49 8.02
CA LEU A 192 -1.15 2.84 8.01
C LEU A 192 0.28 2.82 7.51
N ASN A 193 0.50 3.38 6.33
CA ASN A 193 1.82 3.56 5.78
C ASN A 193 2.51 4.74 6.48
N CYS A 194 3.75 4.55 6.90
CA CYS A 194 4.50 5.51 7.71
C CYS A 194 5.92 5.68 7.18
N ILE A 195 6.49 6.87 7.37
CA ILE A 195 7.95 7.05 7.41
C ILE A 195 8.37 7.03 8.87
N VAL A 196 9.22 6.07 9.22
CA VAL A 196 9.75 5.90 10.58
C VAL A 196 11.20 6.36 10.62
N SER A 197 11.51 7.23 11.56
CA SER A 197 12.88 7.72 11.83
C SER A 197 13.29 7.41 13.25
N GLY A 198 14.55 7.62 13.60
CA GLY A 198 15.01 7.49 14.99
C GLY A 198 14.29 8.42 15.97
N ALA A 199 13.72 9.51 15.49
CA ALA A 199 13.03 10.50 16.31
C ALA A 199 11.50 10.28 16.41
N SER A 200 10.85 9.85 15.32
CA SER A 200 9.38 9.84 15.27
C SER A 200 8.84 8.90 14.18
N ILE A 201 7.53 8.60 14.28
CA ILE A 201 6.74 7.92 13.27
C ILE A 201 5.87 8.98 12.60
N TYR A 202 5.91 9.03 11.28
CA TYR A 202 5.14 9.95 10.45
C TYR A 202 4.19 9.20 9.53
N PRO A 203 2.91 9.10 9.86
CA PRO A 203 1.90 8.52 8.99
C PRO A 203 1.78 9.27 7.67
N LEU A 204 1.59 8.52 6.58
CA LEU A 204 1.42 9.03 5.23
C LEU A 204 -0.03 8.91 4.75
N GLU A 205 -0.55 7.68 4.79
CA GLU A 205 -1.87 7.35 4.26
C GLU A 205 -2.42 6.09 4.92
N PHE A 206 -3.76 6.01 5.02
CA PHE A 206 -4.46 4.81 5.41
C PHE A 206 -4.82 3.94 4.20
N THR A 207 -4.83 2.63 4.41
CA THR A 207 -5.58 1.67 3.58
C THR A 207 -6.58 0.98 4.49
N ALA A 208 -7.87 1.27 4.32
CA ALA A 208 -8.95 0.78 5.19
C ALA A 208 -9.81 -0.30 4.51
N ARG A 209 -9.17 -1.16 3.75
CA ARG A 209 -9.72 -2.28 2.99
C ARG A 209 -8.63 -3.32 2.73
N PHE A 210 -8.98 -4.43 2.08
CA PHE A 210 -7.96 -5.36 1.59
C PHE A 210 -7.06 -4.67 0.54
N GLY A 211 -5.76 -4.62 0.84
CA GLY A 211 -4.76 -4.10 -0.08
C GLY A 211 -4.50 -5.08 -1.24
N TYR A 212 -4.09 -4.56 -2.38
CA TYR A 212 -3.65 -5.34 -3.55
C TYR A 212 -2.23 -4.93 -3.91
N PRO A 213 -1.28 -5.86 -3.91
CA PRO A 213 -1.37 -7.33 -3.80
C PRO A 213 -1.39 -7.87 -2.36
N THR A 214 -1.40 -7.04 -1.35
CA THR A 214 -1.22 -7.35 0.07
C THR A 214 -2.08 -8.52 0.55
N ILE A 215 -3.38 -8.56 0.19
CA ILE A 215 -4.29 -9.64 0.62
C ILE A 215 -3.85 -11.04 0.13
N PHE A 216 -3.30 -11.13 -1.07
CA PHE A 216 -2.80 -12.40 -1.61
C PHE A 216 -1.57 -12.89 -0.84
N ILE A 217 -0.71 -11.96 -0.43
CA ILE A 217 0.48 -12.25 0.35
C ILE A 217 0.10 -12.66 1.77
N GLN A 218 -0.85 -11.95 2.38
CA GLN A 218 -1.41 -12.28 3.70
C GLN A 218 -2.05 -13.67 3.70
N LYS A 219 -2.82 -14.01 2.66
CA LYS A 219 -3.45 -15.33 2.49
C LYS A 219 -2.42 -16.46 2.53
N GLU A 220 -1.26 -16.31 1.92
CA GLU A 220 -0.17 -17.29 1.97
C GLU A 220 0.49 -17.39 3.35
N GLY A 221 0.43 -16.32 4.14
CA GLY A 221 0.94 -16.27 5.50
C GLY A 221 -0.06 -16.78 6.56
N ILE A 222 -1.37 -16.68 6.34
CA ILE A 222 -2.41 -17.11 7.27
C ILE A 222 -2.57 -18.63 7.18
N VAL A 223 -2.49 -19.32 8.34
CA VAL A 223 -2.66 -20.78 8.46
C VAL A 223 -4.08 -21.15 8.87
N THR A 224 -4.75 -20.29 9.63
CA THR A 224 -6.18 -20.47 9.94
C THR A 224 -6.96 -20.59 8.65
N PRO A 225 -7.84 -21.61 8.47
CA PRO A 225 -8.63 -21.75 7.26
C PRO A 225 -9.37 -20.46 6.92
N MET A 226 -9.27 -20.00 5.68
CA MET A 226 -9.75 -18.67 5.27
C MET A 226 -11.26 -18.48 5.54
N GLY A 227 -12.07 -19.54 5.39
CA GLY A 227 -13.50 -19.51 5.72
C GLY A 227 -13.75 -19.25 7.21
N GLU A 228 -13.03 -19.94 8.10
CA GLU A 228 -13.11 -19.72 9.55
C GLU A 228 -12.61 -18.33 9.93
N PHE A 229 -11.48 -17.91 9.33
CA PHE A 229 -10.92 -16.60 9.55
C PHE A 229 -11.92 -15.49 9.20
N MET A 230 -12.50 -15.52 8.00
CA MET A 230 -13.44 -14.49 7.53
C MET A 230 -14.75 -14.52 8.30
N ALA A 231 -15.29 -15.70 8.61
CA ALA A 231 -16.50 -15.86 9.41
C ALA A 231 -16.30 -15.34 10.84
N GLY A 232 -15.19 -15.69 11.48
CA GLY A 232 -14.85 -15.22 12.82
C GLY A 232 -14.59 -13.71 12.88
N LEU A 233 -13.95 -13.15 11.86
CA LEU A 233 -13.73 -11.72 11.73
C LEU A 233 -15.08 -10.98 11.62
N ALA A 234 -15.94 -11.42 10.70
CA ALA A 234 -17.26 -10.81 10.47
C ALA A 234 -18.22 -10.94 11.68
N ALA A 235 -18.10 -12.02 12.43
CA ALA A 235 -18.90 -12.25 13.65
C ALA A 235 -18.36 -11.54 14.89
N GLY A 236 -17.20 -10.88 14.81
CA GLY A 236 -16.57 -10.23 15.96
C GLY A 236 -15.92 -11.19 16.97
N THR A 237 -15.75 -12.46 16.62
CA THR A 237 -15.22 -13.51 17.52
C THR A 237 -13.75 -13.81 17.30
N LEU A 238 -13.17 -13.41 16.17
CA LEU A 238 -11.76 -13.61 15.86
C LEU A 238 -10.89 -12.62 16.65
N LYS A 239 -10.27 -13.08 17.72
CA LYS A 239 -9.29 -12.31 18.51
C LYS A 239 -7.84 -12.63 18.13
N THR A 240 -7.60 -13.88 17.77
CA THR A 240 -6.29 -14.38 17.35
C THR A 240 -6.44 -15.35 16.20
N PHE A 241 -5.42 -15.45 15.36
CA PHE A 241 -5.36 -16.40 14.26
C PHE A 241 -3.93 -16.91 14.06
N LYS A 242 -3.79 -18.05 13.41
CA LYS A 242 -2.48 -18.68 13.19
C LYS A 242 -1.86 -18.20 11.90
N THR A 243 -0.56 -17.88 11.96
CA THR A 243 0.23 -17.48 10.80
C THR A 243 1.49 -18.33 10.68
N ARG A 244 2.06 -18.36 9.47
CA ARG A 244 3.38 -18.94 9.24
C ARG A 244 4.43 -18.04 9.87
N ALA A 245 5.40 -18.65 10.54
CA ALA A 245 6.58 -17.93 11.00
C ALA A 245 7.45 -17.48 9.81
N GLY A 246 8.16 -16.35 9.99
CA GLY A 246 9.04 -15.77 8.99
C GLY A 246 8.33 -14.82 8.03
N PHE A 247 8.75 -14.80 6.78
CA PHE A 247 8.44 -13.77 5.81
C PHE A 247 7.57 -14.28 4.65
N GLN A 248 6.79 -13.38 4.10
CA GLN A 248 6.08 -13.53 2.84
C GLN A 248 6.56 -12.44 1.87
N VAL A 249 6.88 -12.82 0.64
CA VAL A 249 7.29 -11.91 -0.42
C VAL A 249 6.36 -12.10 -1.61
N GLY A 250 5.62 -11.06 -1.96
CA GLY A 250 4.74 -11.05 -3.13
C GLY A 250 5.31 -10.15 -4.22
N VAL A 251 5.32 -10.65 -5.43
CA VAL A 251 5.82 -9.96 -6.62
C VAL A 251 4.70 -9.87 -7.64
N ARG A 252 4.37 -8.66 -8.07
CA ARG A 252 3.35 -8.42 -9.09
C ARG A 252 3.95 -8.67 -10.48
N ILE A 253 3.23 -9.41 -11.31
CA ILE A 253 3.56 -9.65 -12.71
C ILE A 253 2.65 -8.79 -13.56
N VAL A 254 3.24 -7.99 -14.43
CA VAL A 254 2.53 -7.03 -15.26
C VAL A 254 2.91 -7.17 -16.74
N VAL A 255 2.06 -6.65 -17.61
CA VAL A 255 2.26 -6.58 -19.06
C VAL A 255 1.92 -5.18 -19.58
N PRO A 256 2.36 -4.80 -20.80
CA PRO A 256 1.94 -3.53 -21.39
C PRO A 256 0.41 -3.37 -21.42
N PRO A 257 -0.12 -2.15 -21.19
CA PRO A 257 0.59 -0.87 -21.06
C PRO A 257 0.96 -0.47 -19.63
N PHE A 258 0.83 -1.40 -18.66
CA PHE A 258 1.10 -1.06 -17.26
C PHE A 258 2.43 -0.27 -17.10
N PRO A 259 2.49 0.81 -16.30
CA PRO A 259 1.49 1.32 -15.35
C PRO A 259 0.53 2.36 -15.97
N PHE A 260 0.57 2.55 -17.26
CA PHE A 260 -0.28 3.52 -17.97
C PHE A 260 -1.57 2.86 -18.46
N THR A 261 -2.57 3.69 -18.76
CA THR A 261 -3.82 3.23 -19.36
C THR A 261 -3.79 3.56 -20.85
N ASP A 262 -3.63 2.54 -21.68
CA ASP A 262 -3.65 2.62 -23.14
C ASP A 262 -4.35 1.38 -23.71
N PRO A 263 -5.66 1.50 -24.02
CA PRO A 263 -6.45 0.37 -24.51
C PRO A 263 -5.95 -0.20 -25.85
N GLU A 264 -5.36 0.62 -26.73
CA GLU A 264 -4.83 0.16 -28.00
C GLU A 264 -3.61 -0.74 -27.78
N THR A 265 -2.63 -0.25 -27.03
CA THR A 265 -1.46 -1.06 -26.65
C THR A 265 -1.86 -2.35 -25.93
N PHE A 266 -2.84 -2.28 -25.01
CA PHE A 266 -3.32 -3.48 -24.31
C PHE A 266 -3.92 -4.50 -25.28
N ASN A 267 -4.81 -4.06 -26.18
CA ASN A 267 -5.48 -4.97 -27.13
C ASN A 267 -4.49 -5.63 -28.10
N VAL A 268 -3.44 -4.92 -28.52
CA VAL A 268 -2.45 -5.43 -29.49
C VAL A 268 -1.40 -6.31 -28.85
N LYS A 269 -0.94 -5.99 -27.63
CA LYS A 269 0.24 -6.64 -27.03
C LYS A 269 -0.06 -7.64 -25.92
N SER A 270 -1.21 -7.55 -25.28
CA SER A 270 -1.44 -8.24 -24.00
C SER A 270 -2.73 -9.04 -23.96
N LYS A 271 -3.83 -8.51 -24.47
CA LYS A 271 -5.14 -9.13 -24.40
C LYS A 271 -5.17 -10.51 -25.07
N ASP A 272 -5.88 -11.44 -24.44
CA ASP A 272 -6.07 -12.84 -24.88
C ASP A 272 -4.76 -13.63 -25.06
N THR A 273 -3.62 -13.10 -24.56
CA THR A 273 -2.34 -13.83 -24.50
C THR A 273 -2.45 -14.98 -23.49
N ILE A 274 -1.98 -16.17 -23.88
CA ILE A 274 -2.00 -17.37 -23.05
C ILE A 274 -0.89 -17.29 -21.99
N ILE A 275 -1.23 -17.72 -20.78
CA ILE A 275 -0.30 -17.85 -19.66
C ILE A 275 0.08 -19.30 -19.52
N HIS A 276 1.33 -19.64 -19.80
CA HIS A 276 1.82 -21.00 -19.65
C HIS A 276 2.53 -21.20 -18.31
N PHE A 277 2.23 -22.34 -17.67
CA PHE A 277 2.86 -22.77 -16.43
C PHE A 277 3.71 -24.02 -16.70
N ARG A 278 5.03 -23.94 -16.50
CA ARG A 278 5.93 -25.09 -16.63
C ARG A 278 5.77 -26.11 -15.51
N LYS A 279 5.29 -25.67 -14.35
CA LYS A 279 5.09 -26.48 -13.15
C LYS A 279 3.77 -26.07 -12.48
N GLY A 280 3.53 -26.55 -11.26
CA GLY A 280 2.37 -26.18 -10.47
C GLY A 280 2.23 -24.67 -10.21
N ARG A 281 1.05 -24.29 -9.72
CA ARG A 281 0.63 -22.88 -9.54
C ARG A 281 0.59 -22.47 -8.07
N GLU A 282 1.29 -23.16 -7.17
CA GLU A 282 1.32 -22.83 -5.77
C GLU A 282 1.85 -21.41 -5.55
N GLY A 283 1.12 -20.62 -4.77
CA GLY A 283 1.44 -19.21 -4.48
C GLY A 283 1.32 -18.28 -5.68
N VAL A 284 0.58 -18.70 -6.74
CA VAL A 284 0.21 -17.82 -7.85
C VAL A 284 -1.25 -17.41 -7.68
N HIS A 285 -1.47 -16.09 -7.62
CA HIS A 285 -2.79 -15.48 -7.49
C HIS A 285 -3.11 -14.71 -8.77
N PHE A 286 -4.33 -14.92 -9.28
CA PHE A 286 -4.81 -14.33 -10.52
C PHE A 286 -5.46 -12.96 -10.26
N GLU A 287 -5.15 -11.97 -11.11
CA GLU A 287 -5.86 -10.69 -11.18
C GLU A 287 -6.63 -10.60 -12.51
N ASP A 288 -6.15 -9.89 -13.51
CA ASP A 288 -6.84 -9.74 -14.79
C ASP A 288 -6.63 -10.98 -15.70
N VAL A 289 -7.21 -12.11 -15.32
CA VAL A 289 -7.09 -13.40 -16.02
C VAL A 289 -8.45 -14.10 -16.10
N LYS A 290 -8.73 -14.77 -17.22
CA LYS A 290 -9.90 -15.63 -17.44
C LYS A 290 -9.48 -17.02 -17.92
N LEU A 291 -10.34 -18.00 -17.75
CA LEU A 291 -10.16 -19.35 -18.29
C LEU A 291 -10.96 -19.49 -19.59
N VAL A 292 -10.32 -19.88 -20.68
CA VAL A 292 -10.92 -20.11 -22.00
C VAL A 292 -10.41 -21.43 -22.54
N ASN A 293 -11.29 -22.40 -22.79
CA ASN A 293 -10.93 -23.75 -23.31
C ASN A 293 -9.78 -24.40 -22.51
N ASP A 294 -9.88 -24.37 -21.19
CA ASP A 294 -8.88 -24.86 -20.24
C ASP A 294 -7.51 -24.11 -20.25
N GLU A 295 -7.39 -23.02 -21.00
CA GLU A 295 -6.21 -22.16 -21.00
C GLU A 295 -6.45 -20.86 -20.22
N TRP A 296 -5.46 -20.46 -19.43
CA TRP A 296 -5.47 -19.16 -18.74
C TRP A 296 -5.02 -18.07 -19.70
N VAL A 297 -5.86 -17.06 -19.89
CA VAL A 297 -5.58 -15.94 -20.80
C VAL A 297 -5.75 -14.60 -20.12
N ILE A 298 -4.95 -13.63 -20.55
CA ILE A 298 -4.98 -12.26 -20.06
C ILE A 298 -6.29 -11.58 -20.48
N THR A 299 -6.93 -10.87 -19.55
CA THR A 299 -8.15 -10.10 -19.76
C THR A 299 -8.06 -8.75 -19.03
N GLY A 300 -9.19 -8.05 -18.87
CA GLY A 300 -9.21 -6.73 -18.22
C GLY A 300 -8.65 -5.63 -19.12
N ASN A 301 -8.02 -4.66 -18.52
CA ASN A 301 -7.41 -3.49 -19.20
C ASN A 301 -6.26 -2.85 -18.42
N SER A 302 -5.96 -3.35 -17.22
CA SER A 302 -4.96 -2.76 -16.34
C SER A 302 -3.52 -3.17 -16.68
N GLY A 303 -3.34 -4.33 -17.29
CA GLY A 303 -2.05 -4.97 -17.49
C GLY A 303 -1.49 -5.62 -16.21
N VAL A 304 -2.26 -5.70 -15.13
CA VAL A 304 -1.88 -6.39 -13.89
C VAL A 304 -2.41 -7.82 -13.95
N ILE A 305 -1.53 -8.82 -14.00
CA ILE A 305 -1.92 -10.18 -14.39
C ILE A 305 -1.93 -11.14 -13.20
N LEU A 306 -0.83 -11.20 -12.46
CA LEU A 306 -0.64 -12.16 -11.39
C LEU A 306 0.09 -11.52 -10.21
N VAL A 307 -0.12 -12.11 -9.04
CA VAL A 307 0.78 -11.95 -7.89
C VAL A 307 1.40 -13.31 -7.57
N VAL A 308 2.71 -13.35 -7.50
CA VAL A 308 3.46 -14.56 -7.16
C VAL A 308 4.07 -14.41 -5.79
N VAL A 309 3.66 -15.27 -4.87
CA VAL A 309 4.06 -15.19 -3.46
C VAL A 309 5.04 -16.32 -3.12
N GLY A 310 6.07 -15.99 -2.36
CA GLY A 310 6.96 -16.93 -1.71
C GLY A 310 6.93 -16.74 -0.20
N THR A 311 7.11 -17.82 0.54
CA THR A 311 7.16 -17.83 2.00
C THR A 311 8.48 -18.46 2.47
N GLY A 312 9.00 -18.04 3.61
CA GLY A 312 10.22 -18.64 4.16
C GLY A 312 10.56 -18.10 5.54
N PRO A 313 11.28 -18.88 6.35
CA PRO A 313 11.74 -18.47 7.69
C PRO A 313 12.68 -17.25 7.63
N THR A 314 13.32 -16.99 6.51
CA THR A 314 14.14 -15.78 6.29
C THR A 314 13.68 -15.04 5.04
N MET A 315 13.96 -13.73 4.96
CA MET A 315 13.66 -12.91 3.79
C MET A 315 14.25 -13.52 2.51
N LYS A 316 15.51 -13.94 2.53
CA LYS A 316 16.17 -14.58 1.38
C LYS A 316 15.49 -15.86 0.92
N GLN A 317 14.94 -16.66 1.83
CA GLN A 317 14.22 -17.88 1.47
C GLN A 317 12.85 -17.57 0.86
N ALA A 318 12.12 -16.60 1.40
CA ALA A 318 10.86 -16.13 0.83
C ALA A 318 11.07 -15.55 -0.59
N GLN A 319 12.08 -14.70 -0.79
CA GLN A 319 12.48 -14.18 -2.10
C GLN A 319 12.83 -15.32 -3.07
N ARG A 320 13.69 -16.24 -2.65
CA ARG A 320 14.11 -17.39 -3.50
C ARG A 320 12.91 -18.21 -3.95
N GLN A 321 11.93 -18.42 -3.08
CA GLN A 321 10.72 -19.16 -3.42
C GLN A 321 9.83 -18.37 -4.40
N ALA A 322 9.59 -17.07 -4.16
CA ALA A 322 8.80 -16.22 -5.05
C ALA A 322 9.40 -16.17 -6.47
N TYR A 323 10.68 -15.81 -6.57
CA TYR A 323 11.37 -15.73 -7.87
C TYR A 323 11.57 -17.10 -8.54
N GLY A 324 11.72 -18.17 -7.75
CA GLY A 324 11.73 -19.54 -8.27
C GLY A 324 10.39 -19.94 -8.91
N ARG A 325 9.27 -19.50 -8.34
CA ARG A 325 7.92 -19.69 -8.91
C ARG A 325 7.73 -18.88 -10.18
N ILE A 326 8.20 -17.61 -10.21
CA ILE A 326 8.12 -16.75 -11.41
C ILE A 326 8.84 -17.37 -12.61
N LYS A 327 9.98 -18.03 -12.41
CA LYS A 327 10.70 -18.73 -13.48
C LYS A 327 9.91 -19.87 -14.16
N ASN A 328 8.80 -20.32 -13.55
CA ASN A 328 7.89 -21.29 -14.15
C ASN A 328 6.81 -20.67 -15.01
N LEU A 329 6.71 -19.34 -15.05
CA LEU A 329 5.75 -18.62 -15.88
C LEU A 329 6.36 -18.35 -17.26
N ILE A 330 5.54 -18.46 -18.29
CA ILE A 330 5.84 -18.00 -19.65
C ILE A 330 4.69 -17.10 -20.06
N ILE A 331 4.92 -15.82 -20.09
CA ILE A 331 3.98 -14.79 -20.52
C ILE A 331 4.76 -13.83 -21.43
N PRO A 332 4.38 -13.69 -22.71
CA PRO A 332 4.99 -12.69 -23.59
C PRO A 332 4.92 -11.30 -22.99
N HIS A 333 6.02 -10.55 -23.10
CA HIS A 333 6.13 -9.18 -22.60
C HIS A 333 5.93 -8.99 -21.10
N MET A 334 5.94 -10.05 -20.28
CA MET A 334 5.81 -9.90 -18.83
C MET A 334 6.97 -9.11 -18.24
N TYR A 335 6.64 -8.32 -17.24
CA TYR A 335 7.58 -7.55 -16.46
C TYR A 335 7.29 -7.72 -14.96
N TYR A 336 8.34 -7.70 -14.16
CA TYR A 336 8.27 -7.72 -12.69
C TYR A 336 9.55 -7.15 -12.09
N ARG A 337 9.48 -6.64 -10.88
CA ARG A 337 10.67 -6.20 -10.13
C ARG A 337 11.45 -7.39 -9.60
N VAL A 338 12.77 -7.28 -9.61
CA VAL A 338 13.68 -8.36 -9.19
C VAL A 338 14.25 -8.15 -7.78
N ASP A 339 13.92 -7.04 -7.13
CA ASP A 339 14.48 -6.57 -5.87
C ASP A 339 13.44 -6.47 -4.72
N ILE A 340 12.26 -7.08 -4.87
CA ILE A 340 11.24 -7.07 -3.81
C ILE A 340 11.78 -7.75 -2.55
N GLY A 341 11.84 -6.98 -1.46
CA GLY A 341 12.38 -7.41 -0.16
C GLY A 341 13.87 -7.11 0.06
N ASP A 342 14.61 -6.59 -0.92
CA ASP A 342 16.04 -6.31 -0.74
C ASP A 342 16.28 -5.19 0.27
N ARG A 343 15.43 -4.16 0.30
CA ARG A 343 15.55 -3.06 1.26
C ARG A 343 15.37 -3.52 2.73
N TRP A 344 14.76 -4.66 2.98
CA TRP A 344 14.57 -5.21 4.32
C TRP A 344 15.87 -5.25 5.13
N PHE A 345 16.98 -5.62 4.52
CA PHE A 345 18.24 -5.82 5.25
C PHE A 345 18.76 -4.53 5.88
N GLU A 346 18.68 -3.41 5.14
CA GLU A 346 19.07 -2.10 5.65
C GLU A 346 17.97 -1.50 6.56
N ASP A 347 16.71 -1.59 6.12
CA ASP A 347 15.57 -1.01 6.82
C ASP A 347 15.35 -1.68 8.19
N SER A 348 15.49 -3.01 8.27
CA SER A 348 15.34 -3.72 9.54
C SER A 348 16.42 -3.33 10.54
N ASP A 349 17.66 -3.18 10.13
CA ASP A 349 18.77 -2.75 10.99
C ASP A 349 18.49 -1.37 11.59
N LYS A 350 18.00 -0.43 10.77
CA LYS A 350 17.58 0.90 11.23
C LYS A 350 16.45 0.80 12.25
N LEU A 351 15.38 0.07 11.94
CA LEU A 351 14.21 -0.07 12.81
C LEU A 351 14.55 -0.76 14.15
N HIS A 352 15.42 -1.76 14.13
CA HIS A 352 15.93 -2.37 15.36
C HIS A 352 16.77 -1.40 16.18
N SER A 353 17.71 -0.70 15.55
CA SER A 353 18.57 0.27 16.23
C SER A 353 17.78 1.42 16.88
N TRP A 354 16.67 1.82 16.26
CA TRP A 354 15.75 2.83 16.80
C TRP A 354 14.74 2.27 17.80
N GLY A 355 14.75 0.96 18.05
CA GLY A 355 13.91 0.29 19.04
C GLY A 355 12.46 0.11 18.65
N TYR A 356 12.15 0.03 17.37
CA TYR A 356 10.79 -0.24 16.88
C TYR A 356 10.48 -1.74 16.81
N PHE A 357 11.48 -2.60 16.63
CA PHE A 357 11.36 -4.06 16.52
C PHE A 357 12.10 -4.83 17.63
N ARG A 358 12.16 -4.30 18.85
CA ARG A 358 12.90 -4.95 19.95
C ARG A 358 12.33 -6.27 20.42
N GLU A 359 11.11 -6.61 20.01
CA GLU A 359 10.37 -7.79 20.47
C GLU A 359 10.10 -8.82 19.36
N LEU A 360 10.90 -8.81 18.29
CA LEU A 360 10.82 -9.79 17.21
C LEU A 360 11.71 -11.00 17.49
#